data_450dcf1e7f9bb64fd57494d2903af8bc
#
_entry.id   450dcf1e7f9bb64fd57494d2903af8bc
#
_cell.length_a   1.000
_cell.length_b   1.000
_cell.length_c   1.000
_cell.angle_alpha   90.00
_cell.angle_beta   90.00
_cell.angle_gamma   90.00
#
_symmetry.space_group_name_H-M   'P 1'
#
loop_
_entity.id
_entity.type
_entity.pdbx_description
1 polymer ?
#
loop_
_entity_poly.entity_id
_entity_poly.type
_entity_poly.pdbx_seq_one_letter_code
_entity_poly.pdbx_strand_id
1 'polypeptide(L)'
;MKILAIDTSCDDTSVAIVENGNKVLSSVLSSSIEEYKEFQGVVPEIAARKHIEAIIYVIDKALKDANIKLEDIDLFAVTNRPGLLGSLLVGVGAAKGLAFAMQKPLIALDHIAAHIYSPHLTNEIDFPYIALVVSGGHTIITEVHSHGEYKIIGTTLDDAVGEAYDKVSKFLNLGYPGGPIIDKLAQKGDKNAIKYPLILLSGADEFNFSYSGLKTACVYSTKKYLKEGYEATNENIAAAFQISAIEPLYIKTLKYVEISGIK
;
A
#
# COMPACT_ATOMS: atom_id res chain seq x y z
N MET A 1 25.30 -5.86 11.95
CA MET A 1 25.08 -6.03 10.49
C MET A 1 24.26 -4.86 10.00
N LYS A 2 24.75 -4.13 8.99
CA LYS A 2 24.07 -3.00 8.35
C LYS A 2 23.56 -3.41 6.99
N ILE A 3 22.29 -3.18 6.73
CA ILE A 3 21.59 -3.56 5.50
C ILE A 3 21.13 -2.30 4.79
N LEU A 4 21.47 -2.17 3.49
CA LEU A 4 20.88 -1.16 2.62
C LEU A 4 19.76 -1.82 1.82
N ALA A 5 18.53 -1.35 2.01
CA ALA A 5 17.34 -1.86 1.36
C ALA A 5 16.78 -0.86 0.35
N ILE A 6 16.38 -1.35 -0.83
CA ILE A 6 15.84 -0.55 -1.93
C ILE A 6 14.44 -1.06 -2.28
N ASP A 7 13.47 -0.16 -2.39
CA ASP A 7 12.15 -0.43 -2.97
C ASP A 7 11.83 0.60 -4.07
N THR A 8 11.50 0.07 -5.25
CA THR A 8 11.01 0.82 -6.41
C THR A 8 9.81 0.10 -7.04
N SER A 9 8.95 -0.48 -6.22
CA SER A 9 7.89 -1.39 -6.69
C SER A 9 6.74 -0.70 -7.42
N CYS A 10 6.50 0.59 -7.16
CA CYS A 10 5.40 1.34 -7.77
C CYS A 10 5.85 2.72 -8.27
N ASP A 11 5.59 3.79 -7.54
CA ASP A 11 5.80 5.18 -7.94
C ASP A 11 6.80 5.93 -7.05
N ASP A 12 7.14 5.38 -5.90
CA ASP A 12 8.08 5.96 -4.95
C ASP A 12 9.44 5.23 -4.98
N THR A 13 10.54 6.00 -5.03
CA THR A 13 11.89 5.48 -4.85
C THR A 13 12.26 5.56 -3.37
N SER A 14 12.41 4.42 -2.72
CA SER A 14 12.74 4.35 -1.30
C SER A 14 14.06 3.61 -1.06
N VAL A 15 14.88 4.16 -0.16
CA VAL A 15 16.09 3.51 0.35
C VAL A 15 16.16 3.67 1.85
N ALA A 16 16.37 2.56 2.55
CA ALA A 16 16.55 2.56 3.99
C ALA A 16 17.86 1.85 4.40
N ILE A 17 18.45 2.27 5.49
CA ILE A 17 19.57 1.60 6.12
C ILE A 17 19.13 1.12 7.51
N VAL A 18 19.20 -0.19 7.71
CA VAL A 18 18.77 -0.85 8.95
C VAL A 18 19.95 -1.57 9.58
N GLU A 19 20.12 -1.40 10.88
CA GLU A 19 21.13 -2.07 11.69
C GLU A 19 20.50 -3.18 12.53
N ASN A 20 21.08 -4.37 12.45
CA ASN A 20 20.72 -5.55 13.26
C ASN A 20 19.24 -5.96 13.17
N GLY A 21 18.59 -5.64 12.05
CA GLY A 21 17.23 -6.10 11.73
C GLY A 21 16.09 -5.21 12.23
N ASN A 22 16.32 -4.31 13.19
CA ASN A 22 15.24 -3.50 13.77
C ASN A 22 15.57 -2.01 13.93
N LYS A 23 16.85 -1.62 13.98
CA LYS A 23 17.22 -0.22 14.16
C LYS A 23 17.34 0.49 12.82
N VAL A 24 16.39 1.34 12.49
CA VAL A 24 16.44 2.19 11.30
C VAL A 24 17.45 3.31 11.52
N LEU A 25 18.53 3.33 10.75
CA LEU A 25 19.53 4.40 10.77
C LEU A 25 19.12 5.55 9.86
N SER A 26 18.54 5.24 8.70
CA SER A 26 17.95 6.22 7.80
C SER A 26 16.83 5.59 6.97
N SER A 27 15.88 6.42 6.52
CA SER A 27 14.84 6.06 5.58
C SER A 27 14.56 7.28 4.71
N VAL A 28 14.84 7.16 3.42
CA VAL A 28 14.71 8.24 2.44
C VAL A 28 13.73 7.84 1.37
N LEU A 29 12.77 8.71 1.12
CA LEU A 29 11.74 8.56 0.10
C LEU A 29 11.85 9.71 -0.89
N SER A 30 11.82 9.39 -2.18
CA SER A 30 11.58 10.33 -3.27
C SER A 30 10.27 9.96 -3.95
N SER A 31 9.24 10.75 -3.70
CA SER A 31 7.92 10.53 -4.28
C SER A 31 7.79 11.27 -5.61
N SER A 32 7.19 10.60 -6.59
CA SER A 32 6.84 11.19 -7.89
C SER A 32 5.33 11.42 -8.05
N ILE A 33 4.61 11.51 -6.93
CA ILE A 33 3.14 11.64 -6.92
C ILE A 33 2.65 12.89 -7.65
N GLU A 34 3.43 13.96 -7.65
CA GLU A 34 3.07 15.22 -8.32
C GLU A 34 2.96 15.04 -9.85
N GLU A 35 3.82 14.21 -10.45
CA GLU A 35 3.83 13.94 -11.88
C GLU A 35 2.60 13.16 -12.35
N TYR A 36 1.91 12.47 -11.43
CA TYR A 36 0.72 11.67 -11.76
C TYR A 36 -0.59 12.42 -11.59
N LYS A 37 -0.58 13.63 -11.04
CA LYS A 37 -1.82 14.41 -10.84
C LYS A 37 -2.59 14.66 -12.13
N GLU A 38 -1.90 14.96 -13.22
CA GLU A 38 -2.53 15.16 -14.53
C GLU A 38 -3.13 13.87 -15.10
N PHE A 39 -2.50 12.71 -14.83
CA PHE A 39 -2.97 11.40 -15.29
C PHE A 39 -4.01 10.79 -14.34
N GLN A 40 -4.11 11.32 -13.12
CA GLN A 40 -4.98 10.84 -12.05
C GLN A 40 -4.75 9.34 -11.77
N GLY A 41 -3.50 8.93 -11.70
CA GLY A 41 -3.04 7.58 -11.42
C GLY A 41 -1.64 7.31 -11.97
N VAL A 42 -0.99 6.29 -11.47
CA VAL A 42 0.39 5.94 -11.83
C VAL A 42 0.49 5.52 -13.29
N VAL A 43 1.47 6.09 -14.00
CA VAL A 43 1.84 5.70 -15.38
C VAL A 43 3.15 4.91 -15.31
N PRO A 44 3.15 3.60 -15.57
CA PRO A 44 4.30 2.72 -15.32
C PRO A 44 5.60 3.16 -16.00
N GLU A 45 5.52 3.69 -17.22
CA GLU A 45 6.69 4.16 -17.95
C GLU A 45 7.30 5.43 -17.34
N ILE A 46 6.44 6.36 -16.89
CA ILE A 46 6.89 7.57 -16.19
C ILE A 46 7.53 7.18 -14.85
N ALA A 47 6.91 6.25 -14.10
CA ALA A 47 7.44 5.75 -12.84
C ALA A 47 8.85 5.17 -13.01
N ALA A 48 9.06 4.29 -14.01
CA ALA A 48 10.36 3.70 -14.28
C ALA A 48 11.44 4.75 -14.57
N ARG A 49 11.12 5.79 -15.35
CA ARG A 49 12.04 6.90 -15.64
C ARG A 49 12.37 7.71 -14.39
N LYS A 50 11.37 8.00 -13.55
CA LYS A 50 11.58 8.74 -12.29
C LYS A 50 12.46 7.97 -11.32
N HIS A 51 12.32 6.65 -11.23
CA HIS A 51 13.24 5.84 -10.45
C HIS A 51 14.70 5.95 -10.94
N ILE A 52 14.93 5.92 -12.26
CA ILE A 52 16.28 6.09 -12.83
C ILE A 52 16.88 7.45 -12.44
N GLU A 53 16.07 8.51 -12.49
CA GLU A 53 16.51 9.87 -12.13
C GLU A 53 16.83 10.00 -10.64
N ALA A 54 16.08 9.32 -9.77
CA ALA A 54 16.13 9.50 -8.32
C ALA A 54 17.07 8.53 -7.59
N ILE A 55 17.26 7.29 -8.09
CA ILE A 55 17.82 6.19 -7.31
C ILE A 55 19.21 6.48 -6.72
N ILE A 56 20.11 7.08 -7.49
CA ILE A 56 21.48 7.38 -7.03
C ILE A 56 21.45 8.45 -5.94
N TYR A 57 20.63 9.49 -6.13
CA TYR A 57 20.47 10.55 -5.13
C TYR A 57 19.89 10.02 -3.82
N VAL A 58 18.88 9.15 -3.89
CA VAL A 58 18.21 8.58 -2.71
C VAL A 58 19.17 7.67 -1.94
N ILE A 59 20.01 6.87 -2.66
CA ILE A 59 21.05 6.04 -2.04
C ILE A 59 22.09 6.90 -1.32
N ASP A 60 22.65 7.91 -2.00
CA ASP A 60 23.63 8.82 -1.42
C ASP A 60 23.09 9.55 -0.19
N LYS A 61 21.84 10.04 -0.29
CA LYS A 61 21.17 10.69 0.83
C LYS A 61 20.96 9.73 2.01
N ALA A 62 20.55 8.48 1.76
CA ALA A 62 20.35 7.50 2.83
C ALA A 62 21.67 7.20 3.57
N LEU A 63 22.80 7.08 2.86
CA LEU A 63 24.12 6.91 3.46
C LEU A 63 24.54 8.13 4.30
N LYS A 64 24.33 9.34 3.77
CA LYS A 64 24.62 10.59 4.48
C LYS A 64 23.78 10.74 5.75
N ASP A 65 22.48 10.50 5.66
CA ASP A 65 21.56 10.63 6.80
C ASP A 65 21.86 9.59 7.90
N ALA A 66 22.36 8.40 7.52
CA ALA A 66 22.84 7.37 8.44
C ALA A 66 24.25 7.66 8.98
N ASN A 67 24.97 8.63 8.42
CA ASN A 67 26.36 8.95 8.71
C ASN A 67 27.30 7.75 8.58
N ILE A 68 27.14 6.97 7.49
CA ILE A 68 27.98 5.81 7.15
C ILE A 68 28.41 5.88 5.68
N LYS A 69 29.42 5.07 5.34
CA LYS A 69 29.91 4.91 3.97
C LYS A 69 29.32 3.64 3.35
N LEU A 70 29.39 3.55 2.02
CA LEU A 70 28.91 2.38 1.28
C LEU A 70 29.68 1.10 1.67
N GLU A 71 30.96 1.23 1.98
CA GLU A 71 31.82 0.13 2.43
C GLU A 71 31.39 -0.49 3.75
N ASP A 72 30.69 0.26 4.60
CA ASP A 72 30.16 -0.18 5.89
C ASP A 72 28.91 -1.06 5.76
N ILE A 73 28.33 -1.18 4.57
CA ILE A 73 27.18 -2.03 4.30
C ILE A 73 27.61 -3.48 4.22
N ASP A 74 26.92 -4.34 4.97
CA ASP A 74 27.20 -5.77 5.01
C ASP A 74 26.34 -6.58 4.03
N LEU A 75 25.13 -6.09 3.72
CA LEU A 75 24.13 -6.77 2.90
C LEU A 75 23.28 -5.76 2.14
N PHE A 76 23.00 -6.05 0.87
CA PHE A 76 22.01 -5.34 0.08
C PHE A 76 20.69 -6.12 0.04
N ALA A 77 19.58 -5.41 0.12
CA ALA A 77 18.25 -5.97 -0.02
C ALA A 77 17.45 -5.18 -1.07
N VAL A 78 16.61 -5.84 -1.84
CA VAL A 78 15.80 -5.16 -2.86
C VAL A 78 14.46 -5.83 -3.04
N THR A 79 13.41 -5.04 -3.19
CA THR A 79 12.09 -5.52 -3.60
C THR A 79 12.14 -5.97 -5.05
N ASN A 80 11.75 -7.24 -5.30
CA ASN A 80 11.72 -7.80 -6.65
C ASN A 80 10.34 -8.24 -7.12
N ARG A 81 9.32 -8.20 -6.22
CA ARG A 81 7.91 -8.54 -6.49
C ARG A 81 7.02 -8.21 -5.29
N PRO A 82 5.66 -8.12 -5.46
CA PRO A 82 5.05 -7.67 -6.71
C PRO A 82 5.35 -6.21 -6.97
N GLY A 83 5.04 -5.74 -8.18
CA GLY A 83 5.19 -4.33 -8.56
C GLY A 83 5.23 -4.12 -10.07
N LEU A 84 5.39 -2.86 -10.47
CA LEU A 84 5.52 -2.47 -11.86
C LEU A 84 6.87 -2.96 -12.41
N LEU A 85 6.85 -3.76 -13.48
CA LEU A 85 8.05 -4.42 -14.01
C LEU A 85 9.20 -3.45 -14.29
N GLY A 86 8.92 -2.34 -14.99
CA GLY A 86 9.93 -1.32 -15.32
C GLY A 86 10.54 -0.68 -14.07
N SER A 87 9.72 -0.38 -13.07
CA SER A 87 10.12 0.18 -11.79
C SER A 87 10.99 -0.79 -10.98
N LEU A 88 10.55 -2.04 -10.82
CA LEU A 88 11.32 -3.10 -10.14
C LEU A 88 12.69 -3.31 -10.77
N LEU A 89 12.80 -3.28 -12.11
CA LEU A 89 14.07 -3.46 -12.82
C LEU A 89 15.09 -2.40 -12.45
N VAL A 90 14.68 -1.15 -12.18
CA VAL A 90 15.58 -0.08 -11.77
C VAL A 90 16.22 -0.38 -10.40
N GLY A 91 15.39 -0.68 -9.40
CA GLY A 91 15.87 -1.01 -8.04
C GLY A 91 16.75 -2.27 -8.03
N VAL A 92 16.30 -3.33 -8.71
CA VAL A 92 17.04 -4.59 -8.84
C VAL A 92 18.38 -4.38 -9.55
N GLY A 93 18.40 -3.56 -10.63
CA GLY A 93 19.63 -3.21 -11.33
C GLY A 93 20.61 -2.45 -10.45
N ALA A 94 20.15 -1.44 -9.71
CA ALA A 94 20.95 -0.67 -8.79
C ALA A 94 21.52 -1.55 -7.66
N ALA A 95 20.67 -2.36 -7.00
CA ALA A 95 21.09 -3.24 -5.92
C ALA A 95 22.11 -4.31 -6.38
N LYS A 96 21.90 -4.91 -7.56
CA LYS A 96 22.86 -5.86 -8.16
C LYS A 96 24.19 -5.21 -8.47
N GLY A 97 24.17 -4.00 -9.05
CA GLY A 97 25.41 -3.25 -9.36
C GLY A 97 26.21 -2.94 -8.11
N LEU A 98 25.55 -2.45 -7.05
CA LEU A 98 26.18 -2.17 -5.76
C LEU A 98 26.72 -3.43 -5.10
N ALA A 99 25.92 -4.49 -4.99
CA ALA A 99 26.33 -5.76 -4.38
C ALA A 99 27.56 -6.36 -5.09
N PHE A 100 27.55 -6.31 -6.43
CA PHE A 100 28.68 -6.79 -7.25
C PHE A 100 29.94 -5.94 -7.03
N ALA A 101 29.83 -4.60 -7.10
CA ALA A 101 30.96 -3.70 -6.94
C ALA A 101 31.58 -3.80 -5.53
N MET A 102 30.76 -3.95 -4.51
CA MET A 102 31.17 -4.05 -3.11
C MET A 102 31.51 -5.49 -2.68
N GLN A 103 31.31 -6.49 -3.54
CA GLN A 103 31.46 -7.91 -3.23
C GLN A 103 30.69 -8.34 -1.97
N LYS A 104 29.47 -7.84 -1.80
CA LYS A 104 28.57 -8.11 -0.68
C LYS A 104 27.35 -8.93 -1.15
N PRO A 105 26.76 -9.71 -0.24
CA PRO A 105 25.56 -10.47 -0.56
C PRO A 105 24.35 -9.57 -0.92
N LEU A 106 23.45 -10.11 -1.73
CA LEU A 106 22.20 -9.49 -2.12
C LEU A 106 21.03 -10.44 -1.83
N ILE A 107 19.96 -9.93 -1.21
CA ILE A 107 18.72 -10.67 -1.03
C ILE A 107 17.58 -9.96 -1.77
N ALA A 108 16.68 -10.77 -2.31
CA ALA A 108 15.44 -10.30 -2.93
C ALA A 108 14.28 -10.44 -1.94
N LEU A 109 13.44 -9.41 -1.86
CA LEU A 109 12.33 -9.34 -0.93
C LEU A 109 11.00 -9.21 -1.68
N ASP A 110 9.95 -9.70 -1.03
CA ASP A 110 8.58 -9.49 -1.45
C ASP A 110 8.04 -8.19 -0.81
N HIS A 111 7.46 -7.31 -1.63
CA HIS A 111 6.92 -6.02 -1.21
C HIS A 111 5.81 -6.17 -0.15
N ILE A 112 4.94 -7.18 -0.32
CA ILE A 112 3.84 -7.43 0.63
C ILE A 112 4.39 -7.93 1.96
N ALA A 113 5.40 -8.81 1.92
CA ALA A 113 6.09 -9.23 3.12
C ALA A 113 6.73 -8.04 3.85
N ALA A 114 7.35 -7.10 3.13
CA ALA A 114 7.89 -5.89 3.72
C ALA A 114 6.81 -5.05 4.44
N HIS A 115 5.63 -4.92 3.86
CA HIS A 115 4.49 -4.27 4.52
C HIS A 115 4.03 -5.03 5.77
N ILE A 116 3.90 -6.37 5.70
CA ILE A 116 3.46 -7.21 6.83
C ILE A 116 4.41 -7.07 8.02
N TYR A 117 5.72 -7.03 7.77
CA TYR A 117 6.73 -6.97 8.84
C TYR A 117 7.13 -5.54 9.25
N SER A 118 6.71 -4.51 8.53
CA SER A 118 7.06 -3.11 8.85
C SER A 118 6.71 -2.66 10.28
N PRO A 119 5.60 -3.11 10.91
CA PRO A 119 5.29 -2.75 12.29
C PRO A 119 6.32 -3.22 13.31
N HIS A 120 7.08 -4.29 13.04
CA HIS A 120 8.17 -4.77 13.90
C HIS A 120 9.35 -3.80 14.02
N LEU A 121 9.45 -2.81 13.15
CA LEU A 121 10.48 -1.77 13.26
C LEU A 121 10.23 -0.80 14.42
N THR A 122 8.99 -0.70 14.88
CA THR A 122 8.57 0.28 15.90
C THR A 122 7.86 -0.36 17.11
N ASN A 123 7.49 -1.63 16.99
CA ASN A 123 6.72 -2.34 18.03
C ASN A 123 7.29 -3.75 18.22
N GLU A 124 7.19 -4.24 19.44
CA GLU A 124 7.36 -5.66 19.76
C GLU A 124 6.01 -6.35 19.51
N ILE A 125 5.97 -7.25 18.53
CA ILE A 125 4.76 -7.98 18.15
C ILE A 125 5.05 -9.47 18.25
N ASP A 126 4.29 -10.15 19.08
CA ASP A 126 4.39 -11.60 19.25
C ASP A 126 3.71 -12.35 18.10
N PHE A 127 4.30 -13.46 17.71
CA PHE A 127 3.70 -14.40 16.77
C PHE A 127 2.84 -15.45 17.50
N PRO A 128 1.78 -15.97 16.88
CA PRO A 128 1.23 -15.54 15.59
C PRO A 128 0.35 -14.27 15.71
N TYR A 129 0.21 -13.52 14.61
CA TYR A 129 -0.72 -12.39 14.53
C TYR A 129 -1.42 -12.32 13.19
N ILE A 130 -2.49 -11.50 13.10
CA ILE A 130 -3.20 -11.23 11.87
C ILE A 130 -2.81 -9.84 11.37
N ALA A 131 -2.35 -9.77 10.12
CA ALA A 131 -2.06 -8.51 9.46
C ALA A 131 -3.10 -8.20 8.37
N LEU A 132 -3.64 -6.97 8.40
CA LEU A 132 -4.44 -6.39 7.34
C LEU A 132 -3.57 -5.38 6.58
N VAL A 133 -3.19 -5.73 5.34
CA VAL A 133 -2.44 -4.84 4.44
C VAL A 133 -3.43 -4.11 3.55
N VAL A 134 -3.44 -2.78 3.64
CA VAL A 134 -4.34 -1.90 2.88
C VAL A 134 -3.53 -0.79 2.23
N SER A 135 -3.54 -0.75 0.90
CA SER A 135 -2.81 0.25 0.12
C SER A 135 -3.53 0.60 -1.18
N GLY A 136 -2.91 1.44 -2.02
CA GLY A 136 -3.40 1.74 -3.37
C GLY A 136 -3.48 0.52 -4.28
N GLY A 137 -2.56 -0.45 -4.13
CA GLY A 137 -2.48 -1.65 -4.98
C GLY A 137 -2.96 -2.95 -4.30
N HIS A 138 -3.09 -2.98 -2.98
CA HIS A 138 -3.30 -4.22 -2.25
C HIS A 138 -4.37 -4.08 -1.15
N THR A 139 -5.17 -5.14 -0.99
CA THR A 139 -6.10 -5.32 0.13
C THR A 139 -6.06 -6.80 0.50
N ILE A 140 -5.36 -7.13 1.58
CA ILE A 140 -4.98 -8.51 1.92
C ILE A 140 -5.11 -8.72 3.42
N ILE A 141 -5.72 -9.84 3.84
CA ILE A 141 -5.64 -10.37 5.20
C ILE A 141 -4.65 -11.52 5.21
N THR A 142 -3.71 -11.50 6.15
CA THR A 142 -2.72 -12.58 6.32
C THR A 142 -2.67 -13.05 7.77
N GLU A 143 -2.40 -14.33 7.95
CA GLU A 143 -2.02 -14.95 9.22
C GLU A 143 -0.51 -15.12 9.21
N VAL A 144 0.17 -14.56 10.19
CA VAL A 144 1.64 -14.50 10.26
C VAL A 144 2.12 -15.36 11.43
N HIS A 145 2.88 -16.41 11.13
CA HIS A 145 3.33 -17.40 12.12
C HIS A 145 4.73 -17.13 12.66
N SER A 146 5.61 -16.65 11.80
CA SER A 146 7.00 -16.30 12.14
C SER A 146 7.58 -15.39 11.06
N HIS A 147 8.82 -14.91 11.24
CA HIS A 147 9.51 -14.15 10.18
C HIS A 147 9.64 -14.99 8.91
N GLY A 148 9.11 -14.49 7.80
CA GLY A 148 9.12 -15.16 6.49
C GLY A 148 8.03 -16.21 6.29
N GLU A 149 7.21 -16.50 7.31
CA GLU A 149 6.15 -17.51 7.26
C GLU A 149 4.78 -16.86 7.52
N TYR A 150 4.01 -16.67 6.45
CA TYR A 150 2.65 -16.14 6.51
C TYR A 150 1.76 -16.82 5.48
N LYS A 151 0.48 -16.84 5.78
CA LYS A 151 -0.58 -17.39 4.93
C LYS A 151 -1.55 -16.29 4.52
N ILE A 152 -1.83 -16.15 3.23
CA ILE A 152 -2.88 -15.27 2.74
C ILE A 152 -4.23 -15.92 3.04
N ILE A 153 -5.09 -15.21 3.74
CA ILE A 153 -6.45 -15.62 4.13
C ILE A 153 -7.47 -15.08 3.15
N GLY A 154 -7.30 -13.84 2.74
CA GLY A 154 -8.15 -13.18 1.76
C GLY A 154 -7.43 -12.05 1.04
N THR A 155 -7.82 -11.82 -0.18
CA THR A 155 -7.28 -10.74 -1.04
C THR A 155 -8.42 -10.10 -1.82
N THR A 156 -8.17 -8.92 -2.40
CA THR A 156 -9.15 -8.38 -3.34
C THR A 156 -9.18 -9.19 -4.63
N LEU A 157 -10.38 -9.41 -5.17
CA LEU A 157 -10.62 -10.10 -6.44
C LEU A 157 -10.65 -9.14 -7.63
N ASP A 158 -10.69 -7.84 -7.35
CA ASP A 158 -10.78 -6.79 -8.37
C ASP A 158 -9.96 -5.56 -7.93
N ASP A 159 -10.56 -4.38 -7.78
CA ASP A 159 -9.86 -3.18 -7.31
C ASP A 159 -9.39 -3.35 -5.86
N ALA A 160 -8.19 -2.88 -5.53
CA ALA A 160 -7.82 -2.65 -4.14
C ALA A 160 -8.66 -1.50 -3.54
N VAL A 161 -8.81 -1.47 -2.22
CA VAL A 161 -9.61 -0.42 -1.59
C VAL A 161 -9.07 0.98 -1.90
N GLY A 162 -7.75 1.19 -1.83
CA GLY A 162 -7.14 2.48 -2.17
C GLY A 162 -7.35 2.86 -3.63
N GLU A 163 -7.27 1.90 -4.56
CA GLU A 163 -7.60 2.11 -5.97
C GLU A 163 -9.06 2.53 -6.16
N ALA A 164 -10.00 1.96 -5.37
CA ALA A 164 -11.39 2.38 -5.39
C ALA A 164 -11.55 3.83 -4.92
N TYR A 165 -10.81 4.26 -3.88
CA TYR A 165 -10.76 5.67 -3.45
C TYR A 165 -10.26 6.59 -4.56
N ASP A 166 -9.18 6.24 -5.25
CA ASP A 166 -8.63 7.02 -6.35
C ASP A 166 -9.63 7.17 -7.51
N LYS A 167 -10.30 6.08 -7.88
CA LYS A 167 -11.31 6.06 -8.95
C LYS A 167 -12.54 6.90 -8.60
N VAL A 168 -13.01 6.86 -7.35
CA VAL A 168 -14.13 7.70 -6.89
C VAL A 168 -13.72 9.17 -6.83
N SER A 169 -12.54 9.50 -6.33
CA SER A 169 -12.00 10.86 -6.34
C SER A 169 -11.90 11.43 -7.75
N LYS A 170 -11.39 10.63 -8.69
CA LYS A 170 -11.34 10.98 -10.11
C LYS A 170 -12.72 11.26 -10.69
N PHE A 171 -13.70 10.41 -10.42
CA PHE A 171 -15.07 10.59 -10.88
C PHE A 171 -15.70 11.88 -10.34
N LEU A 172 -15.45 12.21 -9.09
CA LEU A 172 -15.93 13.44 -8.44
C LEU A 172 -15.10 14.69 -8.84
N ASN A 173 -14.08 14.54 -9.69
CA ASN A 173 -13.16 15.61 -10.09
C ASN A 173 -12.44 16.28 -8.89
N LEU A 174 -12.08 15.51 -7.88
CA LEU A 174 -11.46 16.00 -6.65
C LEU A 174 -9.93 15.98 -6.67
N GLY A 175 -9.33 15.18 -7.58
CA GLY A 175 -7.88 15.07 -7.75
C GLY A 175 -7.30 13.73 -7.28
N TYR A 176 -5.97 13.67 -7.19
CA TYR A 176 -5.16 12.49 -6.85
C TYR A 176 -4.06 12.88 -5.84
N PRO A 177 -3.72 12.01 -4.85
CA PRO A 177 -4.34 10.71 -4.52
C PRO A 177 -5.72 10.84 -3.85
N GLY A 178 -6.62 9.91 -4.16
CA GLY A 178 -8.01 9.97 -3.74
C GLY A 178 -8.22 9.71 -2.25
N GLY A 179 -7.43 8.83 -1.64
CA GLY A 179 -7.60 8.45 -0.23
C GLY A 179 -7.67 9.65 0.73
N PRO A 180 -6.62 10.47 0.83
CA PRO A 180 -6.61 11.64 1.73
C PRO A 180 -7.67 12.69 1.39
N ILE A 181 -8.04 12.81 0.11
CA ILE A 181 -9.03 13.78 -0.35
C ILE A 181 -10.43 13.35 0.09
N ILE A 182 -10.79 12.09 -0.19
CA ILE A 182 -12.07 11.50 0.19
C ILE A 182 -12.22 11.49 1.72
N ASP A 183 -11.17 11.14 2.46
CA ASP A 183 -11.21 11.14 3.94
C ASP A 183 -11.54 12.53 4.50
N LYS A 184 -10.83 13.58 4.06
CA LYS A 184 -11.12 14.96 4.49
C LYS A 184 -12.53 15.41 4.12
N LEU A 185 -13.04 14.99 2.97
CA LEU A 185 -14.36 15.36 2.51
C LEU A 185 -15.45 14.62 3.28
N ALA A 186 -15.23 13.33 3.56
CA ALA A 186 -16.13 12.47 4.31
C ALA A 186 -16.41 12.99 5.73
N GLN A 187 -15.43 13.65 6.37
CA GLN A 187 -15.60 14.27 7.70
C GLN A 187 -16.66 15.38 7.73
N LYS A 188 -17.03 15.93 6.56
CA LYS A 188 -18.02 17.02 6.44
C LYS A 188 -19.39 16.50 5.98
N GLY A 189 -19.49 15.24 5.56
CA GLY A 189 -20.69 14.63 5.05
C GLY A 189 -21.45 13.79 6.08
N ASP A 190 -22.69 13.47 5.76
CA ASP A 190 -23.48 12.50 6.52
C ASP A 190 -23.38 11.11 5.87
N LYS A 191 -22.74 10.18 6.58
CA LYS A 191 -22.60 8.78 6.17
C LYS A 191 -23.95 8.05 5.98
N ASN A 192 -25.04 8.58 6.53
CA ASN A 192 -26.37 8.02 6.44
C ASN A 192 -27.18 8.54 5.25
N ALA A 193 -26.70 9.56 4.54
CA ALA A 193 -27.40 10.18 3.41
C ALA A 193 -27.59 9.21 2.24
N ILE A 194 -26.62 8.32 2.02
CA ILE A 194 -26.60 7.37 0.91
C ILE A 194 -26.31 5.98 1.47
N LYS A 195 -27.09 4.98 1.09
CA LYS A 195 -26.89 3.60 1.55
C LYS A 195 -26.32 2.74 0.42
N TYR A 196 -25.02 2.88 0.15
CA TYR A 196 -24.36 2.01 -0.82
C TYR A 196 -24.38 0.54 -0.40
N PRO A 197 -24.28 -0.39 -1.36
CA PRO A 197 -24.24 -1.81 -1.04
C PRO A 197 -22.97 -2.17 -0.26
N LEU A 198 -23.14 -2.94 0.80
CA LEU A 198 -22.03 -3.58 1.50
C LEU A 198 -21.69 -4.89 0.76
N ILE A 199 -20.51 -4.97 0.20
CA ILE A 199 -20.07 -6.13 -0.59
C ILE A 199 -19.42 -7.15 0.34
N LEU A 200 -20.20 -8.12 0.79
CA LEU A 200 -19.72 -9.28 1.56
C LEU A 200 -19.84 -10.53 0.69
N LEU A 201 -18.72 -11.08 0.31
CA LEU A 201 -18.64 -12.35 -0.40
C LEU A 201 -18.87 -13.50 0.57
N SER A 202 -19.22 -14.68 0.05
CA SER A 202 -19.55 -15.87 0.85
C SER A 202 -18.92 -17.14 0.28
N GLY A 203 -18.99 -18.24 1.02
CA GLY A 203 -18.42 -19.51 0.62
C GLY A 203 -16.90 -19.47 0.56
N ALA A 204 -16.30 -19.97 -0.53
CA ALA A 204 -14.84 -20.00 -0.70
C ALA A 204 -14.19 -18.60 -0.70
N ASP A 205 -14.96 -17.57 -1.07
CA ASP A 205 -14.48 -16.19 -1.16
C ASP A 205 -14.84 -15.34 0.08
N GLU A 206 -15.23 -15.95 1.17
CA GLU A 206 -15.76 -15.26 2.35
C GLU A 206 -14.82 -14.18 2.88
N PHE A 207 -13.50 -14.42 2.87
CA PHE A 207 -12.48 -13.48 3.33
C PHE A 207 -11.91 -12.61 2.20
N ASN A 208 -12.23 -12.89 0.94
CA ASN A 208 -11.83 -12.06 -0.18
C ASN A 208 -12.63 -10.77 -0.24
N PHE A 209 -12.04 -9.72 -0.82
CA PHE A 209 -12.64 -8.41 -0.99
C PHE A 209 -13.05 -8.17 -2.45
N SER A 210 -13.98 -7.25 -2.64
CA SER A 210 -14.37 -6.73 -3.96
C SER A 210 -14.84 -5.28 -3.81
N TYR A 211 -14.29 -4.38 -4.60
CA TYR A 211 -14.62 -2.95 -4.56
C TYR A 211 -15.16 -2.42 -5.88
N SER A 212 -15.08 -3.19 -6.98
CA SER A 212 -15.57 -2.75 -8.29
C SER A 212 -17.08 -2.48 -8.29
N GLY A 213 -17.85 -3.27 -7.55
CA GLY A 213 -19.29 -3.07 -7.37
C GLY A 213 -19.62 -1.80 -6.58
N LEU A 214 -18.90 -1.52 -5.48
CA LEU A 214 -19.07 -0.30 -4.70
C LEU A 214 -18.70 0.94 -5.51
N LYS A 215 -17.56 0.91 -6.19
CA LYS A 215 -17.13 1.98 -7.11
C LYS A 215 -18.21 2.26 -8.16
N THR A 216 -18.74 1.21 -8.81
CA THR A 216 -19.78 1.34 -9.83
C THR A 216 -21.07 1.94 -9.27
N ALA A 217 -21.48 1.53 -8.07
CA ALA A 217 -22.63 2.10 -7.38
C ALA A 217 -22.44 3.59 -7.10
N CYS A 218 -21.26 3.98 -6.63
CA CYS A 218 -20.92 5.36 -6.35
C CYS A 218 -20.90 6.23 -7.62
N VAL A 219 -20.25 5.75 -8.69
CA VAL A 219 -20.05 6.49 -9.94
C VAL A 219 -21.34 6.63 -10.75
N TYR A 220 -22.10 5.55 -10.91
CA TYR A 220 -23.20 5.51 -11.87
C TYR A 220 -24.61 5.47 -11.23
N SER A 221 -24.73 5.15 -9.96
CA SER A 221 -26.00 4.82 -9.34
C SER A 221 -26.28 5.53 -8.03
N THR A 222 -25.55 6.57 -7.66
CA THR A 222 -25.71 7.29 -6.38
C THR A 222 -27.15 7.68 -6.09
N LYS A 223 -27.88 8.20 -7.08
CA LYS A 223 -29.30 8.58 -6.91
C LYS A 223 -30.20 7.41 -6.47
N LYS A 224 -29.89 6.17 -6.88
CA LYS A 224 -30.65 4.97 -6.49
C LYS A 224 -30.51 4.65 -5.00
N TYR A 225 -29.41 5.03 -4.39
CA TYR A 225 -29.07 4.73 -3.01
C TYR A 225 -29.27 5.92 -2.06
N LEU A 226 -29.62 7.09 -2.62
CA LEU A 226 -29.88 8.32 -1.86
C LEU A 226 -31.17 8.15 -1.04
N LYS A 227 -31.12 8.48 0.24
CA LYS A 227 -32.29 8.48 1.12
C LYS A 227 -33.15 9.73 0.91
N GLU A 228 -34.42 9.61 1.18
CA GLU A 228 -35.38 10.73 1.15
C GLU A 228 -34.97 11.84 2.13
N GLY A 229 -35.02 13.07 1.68
CA GLY A 229 -34.65 14.25 2.46
C GLY A 229 -33.16 14.60 2.43
N TYR A 230 -32.34 13.83 1.72
CA TYR A 230 -30.92 14.11 1.55
C TYR A 230 -30.55 14.55 0.13
N GLU A 231 -29.42 15.20 0.01
CA GLU A 231 -28.81 15.57 -1.26
C GLU A 231 -27.53 14.76 -1.53
N ALA A 232 -27.27 14.45 -2.79
CA ALA A 232 -26.06 13.76 -3.23
C ALA A 232 -24.91 14.76 -3.39
N THR A 233 -24.51 15.42 -2.31
CA THR A 233 -23.32 16.29 -2.31
C THR A 233 -22.05 15.44 -2.33
N ASN A 234 -20.93 16.03 -2.75
CA ASN A 234 -19.65 15.32 -2.74
C ASN A 234 -19.26 14.86 -1.33
N GLU A 235 -19.60 15.64 -0.30
CA GLU A 235 -19.36 15.30 1.10
C GLU A 235 -20.16 14.07 1.53
N ASN A 236 -21.45 14.02 1.19
CA ASN A 236 -22.32 12.90 1.52
C ASN A 236 -21.91 11.63 0.75
N ILE A 237 -21.52 11.78 -0.53
CA ILE A 237 -21.00 10.69 -1.35
C ILE A 237 -19.71 10.13 -0.73
N ALA A 238 -18.76 11.00 -0.37
CA ALA A 238 -17.51 10.61 0.23
C ALA A 238 -17.71 9.88 1.57
N ALA A 239 -18.57 10.42 2.46
CA ALA A 239 -18.86 9.82 3.75
C ALA A 239 -19.51 8.44 3.64
N ALA A 240 -20.50 8.28 2.76
CA ALA A 240 -21.18 7.02 2.53
C ALA A 240 -20.27 5.99 1.81
N PHE A 241 -19.47 6.42 0.85
CA PHE A 241 -18.49 5.58 0.18
C PHE A 241 -17.47 5.04 1.19
N GLN A 242 -16.87 5.93 1.99
CA GLN A 242 -15.84 5.57 2.98
C GLN A 242 -16.34 4.52 3.97
N ILE A 243 -17.53 4.68 4.53
CA ILE A 243 -18.09 3.68 5.46
C ILE A 243 -18.28 2.32 4.77
N SER A 244 -18.82 2.32 3.55
CA SER A 244 -19.06 1.09 2.78
C SER A 244 -17.77 0.42 2.31
N ALA A 245 -16.68 1.17 2.17
CA ALA A 245 -15.37 0.65 1.81
C ALA A 245 -14.62 0.06 3.02
N ILE A 246 -14.75 0.67 4.21
CA ILE A 246 -14.04 0.26 5.41
C ILE A 246 -14.75 -0.89 6.13
N GLU A 247 -16.07 -0.91 6.14
CA GLU A 247 -16.86 -1.89 6.88
C GLU A 247 -16.54 -3.36 6.51
N PRO A 248 -16.35 -3.74 5.23
CA PRO A 248 -15.90 -5.09 4.87
C PRO A 248 -14.52 -5.44 5.44
N LEU A 249 -13.58 -4.49 5.50
CA LEU A 249 -12.26 -4.70 6.09
C LEU A 249 -12.37 -5.07 7.56
N TYR A 250 -13.15 -4.30 8.30
CA TYR A 250 -13.41 -4.53 9.73
C TYR A 250 -14.10 -5.87 9.98
N ILE A 251 -15.25 -6.11 9.31
CA ILE A 251 -16.07 -7.31 9.52
C ILE A 251 -15.27 -8.58 9.25
N LYS A 252 -14.56 -8.65 8.11
CA LYS A 252 -13.83 -9.86 7.70
C LYS A 252 -12.61 -10.10 8.57
N THR A 253 -11.86 -9.04 8.90
CA THR A 253 -10.69 -9.17 9.77
C THR A 253 -11.11 -9.65 11.16
N LEU A 254 -12.13 -9.02 11.77
CA LEU A 254 -12.63 -9.42 13.08
C LEU A 254 -13.16 -10.86 13.08
N LYS A 255 -13.93 -11.22 12.05
CA LYS A 255 -14.43 -12.60 11.89
C LYS A 255 -13.28 -13.61 11.84
N TYR A 256 -12.19 -13.29 11.11
CA TYR A 256 -11.06 -14.20 11.05
C TYR A 256 -10.31 -14.29 12.38
N VAL A 257 -10.15 -13.20 13.11
CA VAL A 257 -9.61 -13.19 14.48
C VAL A 257 -10.42 -14.12 15.40
N GLU A 258 -11.75 -14.03 15.34
CA GLU A 258 -12.63 -14.88 16.16
C GLU A 258 -12.53 -16.37 15.81
N ILE A 259 -12.43 -16.72 14.53
CA ILE A 259 -12.34 -18.11 14.07
C ILE A 259 -10.97 -18.70 14.35
N SER A 260 -9.89 -17.96 14.12
CA SER A 260 -8.51 -18.43 14.30
C SER A 260 -8.08 -18.47 15.76
N GLY A 261 -8.68 -17.64 16.61
CA GLY A 261 -8.26 -17.45 18.01
C GLY A 261 -6.92 -16.68 18.13
N ILE A 262 -6.39 -16.18 17.03
CA ILE A 262 -5.17 -15.35 17.00
C ILE A 262 -5.55 -13.90 17.34
N LYS A 263 -4.77 -13.27 18.19
CA LYS A 263 -5.01 -11.90 18.65
C LYS A 263 -4.25 -10.88 17.81
#